data_ba9514cf543414f064ea1487bfcde927
#
_entry.id   ba9514cf543414f064ea1487bfcde927
#
_cell.length_a   1.000
_cell.length_b   1.000
_cell.length_c   1.000
_cell.angle_alpha   90.00
_cell.angle_beta   90.00
_cell.angle_gamma   90.00
#
_symmetry.space_group_name_H-M   'P 1'
#
loop_
_entity.id
_entity.type
_entity.pdbx_description
1 polymer ?
#
loop_
_entity_poly.entity_id
_entity_poly.type
_entity_poly.pdbx_seq_one_letter_code
_entity_poly.pdbx_strand_id
1 'polypeptide(L)'
;MSADTKHTVIITERKRAEISGVSGILSFDESYISLDTSLGRLVIEGEGLRVEDLSRESGRINLVGDISAVYYEKKREKHRLFAKE
;
A
#
# COMPACT_ATOMS: atom_id res chain seq x y z
N MET A 1 10.25 19.41 0.06
CA MET A 1 9.89 19.10 -0.16
C MET A 1 9.72 18.22 -0.43
N SER A 2 10.00 17.77 -0.32
CA SER A 2 9.88 16.95 -0.59
C SER A 2 8.92 16.58 -0.96
N ALA A 3 8.39 16.99 -0.91
CA ALA A 3 7.39 16.76 -1.32
C ALA A 3 7.28 16.29 -2.47
N ASP A 4 8.10 16.11 -3.04
CA ASP A 4 8.00 15.58 -4.16
C ASP A 4 7.83 14.24 -4.26
N THR A 5 7.62 13.46 -3.33
CA THR A 5 7.40 12.08 -3.44
C THR A 5 6.05 11.81 -3.94
N LYS A 6 5.94 11.41 -5.19
CA LYS A 6 4.69 11.02 -5.72
C LYS A 6 4.38 9.65 -5.27
N HIS A 7 3.13 9.32 -5.15
CA HIS A 7 2.69 7.99 -4.83
C HIS A 7 2.64 7.17 -6.11
N THR A 8 3.44 6.13 -6.17
CA THR A 8 3.41 5.21 -7.30
C THR A 8 3.42 3.78 -6.79
N VAL A 9 2.91 2.87 -7.58
CA VAL A 9 2.93 1.45 -7.26
C VAL A 9 3.37 0.73 -8.52
N ILE A 10 4.44 -0.02 -8.44
CA ILE A 10 4.93 -0.79 -9.57
C ILE A 10 4.96 -2.25 -9.16
N ILE A 11 4.21 -3.07 -9.88
CA ILE A 11 4.15 -4.49 -9.58
C ILE A 11 4.89 -5.23 -10.69
N THR A 12 5.82 -6.06 -10.31
CA THR A 12 6.58 -6.82 -11.28
C THR A 12 6.32 -8.30 -11.06
N GLU A 13 5.82 -8.97 -12.08
CA GLU A 13 5.58 -10.41 -12.08
C GLU A 13 4.74 -10.88 -10.89
N ARG A 14 3.99 -10.01 -10.29
CA ARG A 14 3.19 -10.31 -9.11
C ARG A 14 4.06 -10.83 -7.96
N LYS A 15 5.36 -10.57 -8.02
CA LYS A 15 6.28 -11.05 -7.00
C LYS A 15 6.96 -9.92 -6.27
N ARG A 16 6.89 -8.74 -6.81
CA ARG A 16 7.56 -7.59 -6.20
C ARG A 16 6.68 -6.35 -6.36
N ALA A 17 6.61 -5.56 -5.34
CA ALA A 17 5.89 -4.30 -5.40
C ALA A 17 6.82 -3.20 -4.90
N GLU A 18 6.94 -2.13 -5.69
CA GLU A 18 7.74 -0.99 -5.30
C GLU A 18 6.79 0.16 -5.15
N ILE A 19 6.71 0.73 -3.98
CA ILE A 19 5.71 1.74 -3.68
C ILE A 19 6.39 2.98 -3.15
N SER A 20 6.00 4.13 -3.66
CA SER A 20 6.50 5.40 -3.17
C SER A 20 5.34 6.23 -2.66
N GLY A 21 5.63 7.32 -1.97
CA GLY A 21 4.59 8.15 -1.40
C GLY A 21 3.97 7.53 -0.17
N VAL A 22 4.70 6.68 0.52
CA VAL A 22 4.22 5.99 1.72
C VAL A 22 4.51 6.84 2.94
N SER A 23 3.49 7.13 3.74
CA SER A 23 3.69 7.90 4.94
C SER A 23 3.70 7.03 6.19
N GLY A 24 3.28 5.79 6.08
CA GLY A 24 3.35 4.90 7.24
C GLY A 24 2.90 3.51 6.92
N ILE A 25 3.26 2.56 7.79
CA ILE A 25 2.81 1.19 7.66
C ILE A 25 1.78 0.99 8.75
N LEU A 26 0.57 0.65 8.35
CA LEU A 26 -0.53 0.50 9.29
C LEU A 26 -0.63 -0.92 9.80
N SER A 27 -0.43 -1.91 8.94
CA SER A 27 -0.50 -3.30 9.33
C SER A 27 0.43 -4.09 8.45
N PHE A 28 0.98 -5.17 8.99
CA PHE A 28 1.90 -5.96 8.24
C PHE A 28 1.75 -7.41 8.65
N ASP A 29 1.46 -8.27 7.68
CA ASP A 29 1.32 -9.68 7.93
C ASP A 29 1.81 -10.35 6.66
N GLU A 30 2.15 -11.62 6.68
CA GLU A 30 2.58 -12.31 5.48
C GLU A 30 1.50 -12.38 4.43
N SER A 31 0.25 -12.23 4.78
CA SER A 31 -0.82 -12.29 3.78
C SER A 31 -1.41 -10.93 3.46
N TYR A 32 -0.96 -9.86 4.12
CA TYR A 32 -1.67 -8.62 4.02
C TYR A 32 -0.81 -7.49 4.53
N ILE A 33 -0.71 -6.42 3.81
CA ILE A 33 0.03 -5.24 4.23
C ILE A 33 -0.83 -4.02 3.94
N SER A 34 -0.94 -3.13 4.90
CA SER A 34 -1.73 -1.93 4.76
C SER A 34 -0.84 -0.74 4.98
N LEU A 35 -0.82 0.17 4.05
CA LEU A 35 0.06 1.32 4.08
C LEU A 35 -0.73 2.61 3.99
N ASP A 36 -0.23 3.63 4.64
CA ASP A 36 -0.84 4.93 4.51
C ASP A 36 -0.04 5.68 3.44
N THR A 37 -0.70 6.25 2.47
CA THR A 37 -0.02 6.92 1.38
C THR A 37 -0.61 8.31 1.20
N SER A 38 0.02 9.12 0.36
CA SER A 38 -0.47 10.46 0.13
C SER A 38 -1.84 10.46 -0.56
N LEU A 39 -2.23 9.35 -1.16
CA LEU A 39 -3.51 9.29 -1.85
C LEU A 39 -4.49 8.32 -1.20
N GLY A 40 -4.23 7.89 0.02
CA GLY A 40 -5.16 7.04 0.74
C GLY A 40 -4.50 5.79 1.25
N ARG A 41 -5.30 4.90 1.80
CA ARG A 41 -4.78 3.66 2.37
C ARG A 41 -4.69 2.60 1.28
N LEU A 42 -3.51 2.07 1.12
CA LEU A 42 -3.25 1.07 0.11
C LEU A 42 -3.12 -0.29 0.77
N VAL A 43 -3.79 -1.28 0.23
CA VAL A 43 -3.75 -2.63 0.78
C VAL A 43 -3.18 -3.57 -0.27
N ILE A 44 -2.26 -4.42 0.13
CA ILE A 44 -1.68 -5.43 -0.72
C ILE A 44 -1.91 -6.78 -0.06
N GLU A 45 -2.52 -7.70 -0.77
CA GLU A 45 -2.80 -9.02 -0.26
C GLU A 45 -2.04 -10.08 -1.04
N GLY A 46 -1.69 -11.14 -0.40
CA GLY A 46 -0.95 -12.20 -1.07
C GLY A 46 -0.51 -13.27 -0.11
N GLU A 47 0.60 -13.90 -0.40
CA GLU A 47 1.13 -14.94 0.45
C GLU A 47 2.63 -14.75 0.55
N GLY A 48 3.16 -14.99 1.72
CA GLY A 48 4.58 -14.87 1.95
C GLY A 48 5.11 -13.48 1.71
N LEU A 49 4.30 -12.48 2.01
CA LEU A 49 4.70 -11.11 1.78
C LEU A 49 5.74 -10.67 2.81
N ARG A 50 6.74 -9.94 2.35
CA ARG A 50 7.73 -9.42 3.28
C ARG A 50 8.28 -8.13 2.75
N VAL A 51 8.75 -7.29 3.64
CA VAL A 51 9.34 -6.02 3.28
C VAL A 51 10.81 -6.30 2.96
N GLU A 52 11.20 -5.97 1.74
CA GLU A 52 12.57 -6.17 1.35
C GLU A 52 13.38 -4.92 1.63
N ASP A 53 12.81 -3.77 1.49
CA ASP A 53 13.52 -2.55 1.70
C ASP A 53 12.55 -1.44 2.10
N LEU A 54 12.96 -0.56 2.95
CA LEU A 54 12.12 0.50 3.45
C LEU A 54 12.96 1.75 3.66
N SER A 55 12.56 2.85 3.04
CA SER A 55 13.23 4.11 3.25
C SER A 55 12.23 5.12 3.78
N ARG A 56 12.34 5.46 5.06
CA ARG A 56 11.43 6.36 5.64
C ARG A 56 11.60 7.72 5.12
N GLU A 57 12.82 8.12 4.83
CA GLU A 57 13.06 9.43 4.33
C GLU A 57 12.46 9.66 2.99
N SER A 58 12.49 8.72 2.09
CA SER A 58 11.93 8.91 0.77
C SER A 58 10.53 8.38 0.64
N GLY A 59 10.00 7.76 1.69
CA GLY A 59 8.65 7.22 1.61
C GLY A 59 8.52 6.07 0.65
N ARG A 60 9.57 5.25 0.53
CA ARG A 60 9.53 4.13 -0.38
C ARG A 60 9.58 2.83 0.34
N ILE A 61 8.89 1.83 -0.16
CA ILE A 61 8.90 0.52 0.41
C ILE A 61 8.88 -0.48 -0.72
N ASN A 62 9.70 -1.52 -0.61
CA ASN A 62 9.73 -2.59 -1.58
C ASN A 62 9.30 -3.85 -0.88
N LEU A 63 8.34 -4.55 -1.48
CA LEU A 63 7.79 -5.77 -0.92
C LEU A 63 8.04 -6.90 -1.89
N VAL A 64 8.17 -8.11 -1.36
CA VAL A 64 8.28 -9.30 -2.20
C VAL A 64 7.32 -10.34 -1.67
N GLY A 65 6.94 -11.27 -2.51
CA GLY A 65 6.01 -12.33 -2.15
C GLY A 65 5.06 -12.58 -3.30
N ASP A 66 4.08 -13.43 -3.08
CA ASP A 66 3.08 -13.69 -4.11
C ASP A 66 1.96 -12.69 -3.92
N ILE A 67 1.84 -11.76 -4.83
CA ILE A 67 0.85 -10.69 -4.71
C ILE A 67 -0.42 -11.07 -5.44
N SER A 68 -1.53 -11.07 -4.76
CA SER A 68 -2.80 -11.45 -5.37
C SER A 68 -3.74 -10.27 -5.55
N ALA A 69 -3.60 -9.24 -4.75
CA ALA A 69 -4.51 -8.09 -4.88
C ALA A 69 -3.85 -6.81 -4.41
N VAL A 70 -4.18 -5.72 -5.05
CA VAL A 70 -3.70 -4.41 -4.65
C VAL A 70 -4.88 -3.48 -4.81
N TYR A 71 -5.26 -2.80 -3.76
CA TYR A 71 -6.40 -1.89 -3.87
C TYR A 71 -6.32 -0.80 -2.81
N TYR A 72 -7.10 0.26 -2.99
CA TYR A 72 -7.16 1.33 -2.01
C TYR A 72 -8.44 1.19 -1.21
N GLU A 73 -8.34 1.36 0.09
CA GLU A 73 -9.51 1.32 0.92
C GLU A 73 -10.02 2.72 1.01
N LYS A 74 -11.36 2.85 0.82
CA LYS A 74 -11.92 4.10 0.96
C LYS A 74 -12.10 4.43 2.37
N LYS A 75 -12.03 5.64 2.76
CA LYS A 75 -12.31 5.96 4.03
C LYS A 75 -13.67 5.74 4.26
N ARG A 76 -14.14 5.26 5.15
CA ARG A 76 -15.42 4.90 5.28
C ARG A 76 -16.25 5.89 5.55
N GLU A 77 -16.95 6.28 5.10
CA GLU A 77 -17.76 7.18 5.25
C GLU A 77 -18.87 6.73 5.55
N LYS A 78 -19.33 6.54 5.93
CA LYS A 78 -20.32 5.92 6.21
C LYS A 78 -21.31 5.91 5.66
N HIS A 79 -21.48 6.22 5.33
CA HIS A 79 -22.23 6.19 4.75
C HIS A 79 -22.58 5.94 3.79
N ARG A 80 -22.71 6.04 3.49
CA ARG A 80 -22.99 5.86 2.59
C ARG A 80 -23.45 4.99 2.10
N LEU A 81 -23.56 4.77 2.27
CA LEU A 81 -23.87 3.94 1.85
C LEU A 81 -24.66 3.51 1.64
N PHE A 82 -24.98 3.75 1.94
CA PHE A 82 -25.68 3.30 1.77
C PHE A 82 -26.39 3.59 1.41
N ALA A 83 -26.40 4.03 1.46
CA ALA A 83 -26.96 4.26 1.13
C ALA A 83 -27.44 4.40 0.41
N LYS A 84 -27.62 4.49 0.37
CA LYS A 84 -28.07 4.48 -0.35
C LYS A 84 -28.56 4.31 -0.74
N GLU A 85 -28.73 4.35 -0.66
CA GLU A 85 -29.11 4.11 -1.06
C GLU A 85 -29.38 4.12 -1.20
#